data_6a54dac7eba9d57ee4d0234d2d6343ba
#
_entry.id   6a54dac7eba9d57ee4d0234d2d6343ba
#
_cell.length_a   1.000
_cell.length_b   1.000
_cell.length_c   1.000
_cell.angle_alpha   90.00
_cell.angle_beta   90.00
_cell.angle_gamma   90.00
#
_symmetry.space_group_name_H-M   'P 1'
#
loop_
_entity.id
_entity.type
_entity.pdbx_description
1 polymer ?
#
loop_
_entity_poly.entity_id
_entity_poly.type
_entity_poly.pdbx_seq_one_letter_code
_entity_poly.pdbx_strand_id
1 'polypeptide(L)'
;EWGQRMASVAAQPVTVGTRGQSDVDVVATLLSAAGTGAQDIQLEIHGQSHHFTLPMPGAFNVANAALAVALADAVGVDAAAFISGLSGAAVPGRMERIDGGQDFVAVVDYAHKPAAVAAVLDTLKKQVSGRIGVAVGAGGDRDESKRPIMGAEAASRADLVIVTDDNPRSEDPATIRAAVLEGAVSAAPPSTEIREIGDRREAISQLVAWAQPGDAVIVVGKGHEVGQIIGDTTHHFDDREEMRRALQACGHGREE
;
A
#
# COMPACT_ATOMS: atom_id res chain seq x y z
N GLU A 1 9.93 -6.78 20.62
CA GLU A 1 9.65 -7.91 21.55
C GLU A 1 9.76 -9.26 20.85
N TRP A 2 8.95 -9.57 19.79
CA TRP A 2 9.02 -10.86 19.10
C TRP A 2 10.35 -11.10 18.39
N GLY A 3 10.94 -10.09 17.72
CA GLY A 3 12.25 -10.20 17.08
C GLY A 3 13.35 -10.55 18.06
N GLN A 4 13.34 -9.96 19.26
CA GLN A 4 14.32 -10.29 20.31
C GLN A 4 14.17 -11.73 20.82
N ARG A 5 12.94 -12.21 20.96
CA ARG A 5 12.68 -13.61 21.31
C ARG A 5 13.17 -14.58 20.23
N MET A 6 12.94 -14.25 18.96
CA MET A 6 13.45 -15.04 17.84
C MET A 6 14.99 -15.06 17.83
N ALA A 7 15.63 -13.90 18.00
CA ALA A 7 17.09 -13.80 18.07
C ALA A 7 17.70 -14.62 19.21
N SER A 8 17.01 -14.72 20.36
CA SER A 8 17.51 -15.48 21.51
C SER A 8 17.52 -17.00 21.31
N VAL A 9 16.80 -17.54 20.33
CA VAL A 9 16.73 -18.98 20.04
C VAL A 9 17.42 -19.35 18.72
N ALA A 10 17.78 -18.38 17.89
CA ALA A 10 18.50 -18.60 16.65
C ALA A 10 19.99 -18.86 16.92
N ALA A 11 20.60 -19.80 16.19
CA ALA A 11 22.03 -20.13 16.35
C ALA A 11 22.92 -18.98 15.83
N GLN A 12 22.51 -18.30 14.79
CA GLN A 12 23.20 -17.16 14.17
C GLN A 12 22.14 -16.10 13.75
N PRO A 13 21.64 -15.31 14.70
CA PRO A 13 20.67 -14.29 14.36
C PRO A 13 21.34 -13.13 13.61
N VAL A 14 20.70 -12.62 12.56
CA VAL A 14 21.01 -11.33 11.97
C VAL A 14 19.88 -10.36 12.34
N THR A 15 20.24 -9.27 12.98
CA THR A 15 19.29 -8.30 13.51
C THR A 15 19.21 -7.07 12.62
N VAL A 16 17.99 -6.57 12.40
CA VAL A 16 17.73 -5.41 11.53
C VAL A 16 16.98 -4.33 12.30
N GLY A 17 17.45 -3.09 12.22
CA GLY A 17 16.84 -1.91 12.84
C GLY A 17 16.55 -0.80 11.84
N THR A 18 15.48 -0.04 12.08
CA THR A 18 15.06 1.09 11.21
C THR A 18 14.78 2.38 11.98
N ARG A 19 15.14 2.44 13.26
CA ARG A 19 14.81 3.58 14.15
C ARG A 19 16.00 4.03 14.99
N GLY A 20 17.22 4.01 14.42
CA GLY A 20 18.42 4.44 15.14
C GLY A 20 18.82 3.49 16.27
N GLN A 21 18.46 2.21 16.18
CA GLN A 21 18.96 1.17 17.11
C GLN A 21 20.43 0.93 16.82
N SER A 22 21.28 1.08 17.84
CA SER A 22 22.74 0.89 17.73
C SER A 22 23.21 -0.56 17.90
N ASP A 23 22.35 -1.43 18.44
CA ASP A 23 22.73 -2.80 18.82
C ASP A 23 22.14 -3.84 17.86
N VAL A 24 22.26 -3.57 16.56
CA VAL A 24 21.77 -4.45 15.48
C VAL A 24 22.79 -4.52 14.36
N ASP A 25 22.79 -5.66 13.61
CA ASP A 25 23.77 -5.93 12.56
C ASP A 25 23.56 -5.07 11.30
N VAL A 26 22.30 -4.73 10.99
CA VAL A 26 21.93 -3.88 9.85
C VAL A 26 21.03 -2.75 10.34
N VAL A 27 21.42 -1.52 10.06
CA VAL A 27 20.65 -0.32 10.42
C VAL A 27 20.26 0.44 9.16
N ALA A 28 18.96 0.67 8.94
CA ALA A 28 18.50 1.57 7.89
C ALA A 28 17.89 2.84 8.50
N THR A 29 18.35 3.98 8.05
CA THR A 29 17.90 5.29 8.48
C THR A 29 17.29 6.03 7.29
N LEU A 30 16.04 6.46 7.43
CA LEU A 30 15.41 7.37 6.47
C LEU A 30 16.00 8.77 6.66
N LEU A 31 16.66 9.30 5.63
CA LEU A 31 17.24 10.65 5.63
C LEU A 31 16.23 11.69 5.15
N SER A 32 15.56 11.41 4.04
CA SER A 32 14.55 12.28 3.45
C SER A 32 13.52 11.50 2.65
N ALA A 33 12.36 12.12 2.40
CA ALA A 33 11.34 11.58 1.50
C ALA A 33 10.90 12.69 0.54
N ALA A 34 10.99 12.42 -0.76
CA ALA A 34 10.54 13.34 -1.78
C ALA A 34 9.01 13.32 -1.94
N GLY A 35 8.42 14.39 -2.48
CA GLY A 35 7.00 14.44 -2.84
C GLY A 35 6.59 13.38 -3.87
N THR A 36 7.55 12.84 -4.64
CA THR A 36 7.36 11.68 -5.52
C THR A 36 7.18 10.36 -4.77
N GLY A 37 7.41 10.33 -3.45
CA GLY A 37 7.41 9.11 -2.65
C GLY A 37 8.75 8.39 -2.58
N ALA A 38 9.74 8.78 -3.38
CA ALA A 38 11.09 8.24 -3.27
C ALA A 38 11.71 8.61 -1.91
N GLN A 39 12.47 7.69 -1.34
CA GLN A 39 13.06 7.82 -0.01
C GLN A 39 14.59 7.69 -0.09
N ASP A 40 15.31 8.67 0.45
CA ASP A 40 16.76 8.59 0.60
C ASP A 40 17.10 7.87 1.90
N ILE A 41 17.86 6.81 1.78
CA ILE A 41 18.16 5.88 2.86
C ILE A 41 19.67 5.81 3.05
N GLN A 42 20.11 5.87 4.30
CA GLN A 42 21.41 5.41 4.74
C GLN A 42 21.25 4.02 5.36
N LEU A 43 22.02 3.05 4.88
CA LEU A 43 22.05 1.70 5.42
C LEU A 43 23.47 1.37 5.88
N GLU A 44 23.60 0.91 7.11
CA GLU A 44 24.85 0.48 7.71
C GLU A 44 24.85 -1.05 7.87
N ILE A 45 25.90 -1.70 7.35
CA ILE A 45 26.12 -3.14 7.45
C ILE A 45 27.63 -3.41 7.48
N HIS A 46 28.10 -4.29 8.36
CA HIS A 46 29.54 -4.62 8.55
C HIS A 46 30.43 -3.38 8.78
N GLY A 47 29.89 -2.33 9.42
CA GLY A 47 30.60 -1.08 9.63
C GLY A 47 30.78 -0.19 8.39
N GLN A 48 30.16 -0.57 7.28
CA GLN A 48 30.12 0.24 6.06
C GLN A 48 28.78 0.96 5.92
N SER A 49 28.83 2.20 5.44
CA SER A 49 27.63 3.02 5.20
C SER A 49 27.36 3.12 3.70
N HIS A 50 26.14 2.78 3.32
CA HIS A 50 25.66 2.83 1.94
C HIS A 50 24.51 3.85 1.84
N HIS A 51 24.54 4.69 0.80
CA HIS A 51 23.48 5.65 0.52
C HIS A 51 22.80 5.28 -0.80
N PHE A 52 21.46 5.25 -0.79
CA PHE A 52 20.67 4.97 -1.99
C PHE A 52 19.28 5.56 -1.89
N THR A 53 18.65 5.78 -3.03
CA THR A 53 17.25 6.20 -3.13
C THR A 53 16.37 4.99 -3.40
N LEU A 54 15.40 4.72 -2.51
CA LEU A 54 14.38 3.70 -2.69
C LEU A 54 13.15 4.35 -3.34
N PRO A 55 12.72 3.93 -4.54
CA PRO A 55 11.60 4.57 -5.25
C PRO A 55 10.21 4.14 -4.73
N MET A 56 10.16 3.53 -3.56
CA MET A 56 8.93 3.07 -2.90
C MET A 56 8.67 3.87 -1.63
N PRO A 57 7.49 4.51 -1.48
CA PRO A 57 7.16 5.31 -0.30
C PRO A 57 6.84 4.44 0.92
N GLY A 58 6.97 5.05 2.10
CA GLY A 58 6.55 4.47 3.38
C GLY A 58 7.68 3.82 4.19
N ALA A 59 7.67 4.09 5.49
CA ALA A 59 8.68 3.57 6.42
C ALA A 59 8.76 2.02 6.45
N PHE A 60 7.66 1.34 6.12
CA PHE A 60 7.63 -0.11 6.01
C PHE A 60 8.50 -0.62 4.84
N ASN A 61 8.64 0.18 3.75
CA ASN A 61 9.51 -0.19 2.64
C ASN A 61 11.00 0.02 2.98
N VAL A 62 11.33 0.98 3.85
CA VAL A 62 12.68 1.08 4.43
C VAL A 62 13.04 -0.18 5.21
N ALA A 63 12.10 -0.67 6.04
CA ALA A 63 12.29 -1.92 6.78
C ALA A 63 12.41 -3.14 5.86
N ASN A 64 11.58 -3.21 4.81
CA ASN A 64 11.64 -4.28 3.81
C ASN A 64 12.97 -4.28 3.04
N ALA A 65 13.47 -3.12 2.63
CA ALA A 65 14.76 -2.97 1.96
C ALA A 65 15.91 -3.41 2.88
N ALA A 66 15.93 -2.96 4.13
CA ALA A 66 16.94 -3.36 5.10
C ALA A 66 16.95 -4.88 5.35
N LEU A 67 15.76 -5.48 5.47
CA LEU A 67 15.64 -6.93 5.63
C LEU A 67 16.10 -7.67 4.36
N ALA A 68 15.78 -7.16 3.17
CA ALA A 68 16.23 -7.76 1.92
C ALA A 68 17.75 -7.74 1.78
N VAL A 69 18.41 -6.62 2.14
CA VAL A 69 19.87 -6.52 2.15
C VAL A 69 20.47 -7.52 3.16
N ALA A 70 19.92 -7.59 4.37
CA ALA A 70 20.39 -8.52 5.39
C ALA A 70 20.26 -10.00 4.95
N LEU A 71 19.16 -10.35 4.28
CA LEU A 71 18.96 -11.70 3.74
C LEU A 71 19.91 -12.02 2.58
N ALA A 72 20.14 -11.06 1.68
CA ALA A 72 21.07 -11.23 0.57
C ALA A 72 22.51 -11.43 1.07
N ASP A 73 22.94 -10.61 2.03
CA ASP A 73 24.25 -10.71 2.67
C ASP A 73 24.42 -12.05 3.38
N ALA A 74 23.41 -12.50 4.12
CA ALA A 74 23.46 -13.78 4.85
C ALA A 74 23.63 -15.00 3.92
N VAL A 75 23.30 -14.89 2.63
CA VAL A 75 23.53 -15.95 1.63
C VAL A 75 24.75 -15.66 0.73
N GLY A 76 25.59 -14.69 1.10
CA GLY A 76 26.86 -14.38 0.44
C GLY A 76 26.76 -13.46 -0.78
N VAL A 77 25.66 -12.76 -0.94
CA VAL A 77 25.55 -11.71 -1.97
C VAL A 77 26.14 -10.42 -1.43
N ASP A 78 27.05 -9.80 -2.19
CA ASP A 78 27.66 -8.53 -1.82
C ASP A 78 26.60 -7.43 -1.59
N ALA A 79 26.64 -6.82 -0.40
CA ALA A 79 25.62 -5.84 0.02
C ALA A 79 25.61 -4.61 -0.90
N ALA A 80 26.78 -4.11 -1.35
CA ALA A 80 26.85 -2.93 -2.21
C ALA A 80 26.26 -3.21 -3.59
N ALA A 81 26.54 -4.39 -4.15
CA ALA A 81 25.97 -4.82 -5.43
C ALA A 81 24.46 -4.98 -5.34
N PHE A 82 23.94 -5.58 -4.26
CA PHE A 82 22.50 -5.73 -4.04
C PHE A 82 21.81 -4.38 -3.87
N ILE A 83 22.37 -3.48 -3.07
CA ILE A 83 21.84 -2.13 -2.80
C ILE A 83 21.74 -1.32 -4.11
N SER A 84 22.72 -1.45 -5.01
CA SER A 84 22.68 -0.74 -6.31
C SER A 84 21.42 -1.06 -7.12
N GLY A 85 20.92 -2.29 -7.01
CA GLY A 85 19.67 -2.73 -7.65
C GLY A 85 18.40 -2.17 -7.02
N LEU A 86 18.44 -1.76 -5.75
CA LEU A 86 17.27 -1.24 -5.05
C LEU A 86 16.79 0.11 -5.58
N SER A 87 17.67 0.91 -6.19
CA SER A 87 17.32 2.19 -6.80
C SER A 87 16.38 2.07 -8.01
N GLY A 88 16.33 0.89 -8.63
CA GLY A 88 15.38 0.55 -9.69
C GLY A 88 14.24 -0.35 -9.24
N ALA A 89 14.13 -0.64 -7.94
CA ALA A 89 13.16 -1.59 -7.43
C ALA A 89 11.73 -1.02 -7.53
N ALA A 90 10.88 -1.71 -8.27
CA ALA A 90 9.45 -1.49 -8.28
C ALA A 90 8.75 -2.82 -7.96
N VAL A 91 7.85 -2.80 -7.00
CA VAL A 91 7.03 -3.96 -6.68
C VAL A 91 5.61 -3.68 -7.17
N PRO A 92 5.15 -4.38 -8.23
CA PRO A 92 3.80 -4.16 -8.75
C PRO A 92 2.74 -4.23 -7.66
N GLY A 93 1.80 -3.28 -7.67
CA GLY A 93 0.71 -3.23 -6.71
C GLY A 93 1.11 -2.95 -5.25
N ARG A 94 2.29 -2.36 -5.01
CA ARG A 94 2.76 -1.93 -3.69
C ARG A 94 3.08 -0.43 -3.72
N MET A 95 2.13 0.38 -3.27
CA MET A 95 2.19 1.83 -3.42
C MET A 95 2.55 2.24 -4.88
N GLU A 96 2.08 1.45 -5.85
CA GLU A 96 2.35 1.66 -7.27
C GLU A 96 1.60 2.91 -7.74
N ARG A 97 2.35 3.91 -8.18
CA ARG A 97 1.76 5.10 -8.79
C ARG A 97 1.36 4.81 -10.22
N ILE A 98 0.14 5.22 -10.56
CA ILE A 98 -0.39 5.15 -11.92
C ILE A 98 -0.39 6.57 -12.47
N ASP A 99 0.45 6.82 -13.45
CA ASP A 99 0.62 8.14 -14.06
C ASP A 99 -0.03 8.15 -15.46
N GLY A 100 -1.04 8.98 -15.63
CA GLY A 100 -1.70 9.31 -16.90
C GLY A 100 -1.54 10.79 -17.26
N GLY A 101 -0.69 11.55 -16.55
CA GLY A 101 -0.51 13.00 -16.74
C GLY A 101 -1.51 13.85 -15.94
N GLN A 102 -2.19 13.27 -14.95
CA GLN A 102 -3.09 13.98 -14.05
C GLN A 102 -2.33 14.81 -12.99
N ASP A 103 -2.99 15.85 -12.47
CA ASP A 103 -2.45 16.74 -11.42
C ASP A 103 -2.73 16.26 -9.98
N PHE A 104 -3.05 14.98 -9.80
CA PHE A 104 -3.26 14.34 -8.52
C PHE A 104 -2.53 12.99 -8.45
N VAL A 105 -2.38 12.43 -7.26
CA VAL A 105 -1.69 11.15 -7.04
C VAL A 105 -2.68 10.01 -7.15
N ALA A 106 -2.49 9.08 -8.09
CA ALA A 106 -3.27 7.84 -8.21
C ALA A 106 -2.38 6.63 -7.85
N VAL A 107 -2.87 5.78 -6.92
CA VAL A 107 -2.08 4.68 -6.34
C VAL A 107 -2.88 3.38 -6.31
N VAL A 108 -2.18 2.27 -6.52
CA VAL A 108 -2.69 0.91 -6.30
C VAL A 108 -1.82 0.23 -5.25
N ASP A 109 -2.45 -0.38 -4.22
CA ASP A 109 -1.74 -1.08 -3.15
C ASP A 109 -2.41 -2.40 -2.74
N TYR A 110 -1.61 -3.33 -2.27
CA TYR A 110 -2.04 -4.64 -1.77
C TYR A 110 -2.56 -4.62 -0.32
N ALA A 111 -2.68 -3.50 0.32
CA ALA A 111 -3.13 -3.39 1.72
C ALA A 111 -4.49 -4.05 1.93
N HIS A 112 -4.50 -5.23 2.55
CA HIS A 112 -5.69 -6.06 2.80
C HIS A 112 -5.87 -6.42 4.28
N LYS A 113 -5.15 -5.72 5.16
CA LYS A 113 -5.24 -5.82 6.62
C LYS A 113 -5.43 -4.42 7.20
N PRO A 114 -6.14 -4.25 8.33
CA PRO A 114 -6.40 -2.93 8.92
C PRO A 114 -5.14 -2.07 9.09
N ALA A 115 -4.12 -2.60 9.72
CA ALA A 115 -2.86 -1.87 9.95
C ALA A 115 -2.15 -1.47 8.64
N ALA A 116 -2.29 -2.26 7.57
CA ALA A 116 -1.73 -1.92 6.27
C ALA A 116 -2.53 -0.80 5.60
N VAL A 117 -3.87 -0.82 5.67
CA VAL A 117 -4.74 0.27 5.18
C VAL A 117 -4.38 1.58 5.89
N ALA A 118 -4.29 1.55 7.22
CA ALA A 118 -3.84 2.71 8.00
C ALA A 118 -2.48 3.24 7.51
N ALA A 119 -1.48 2.36 7.39
CA ALA A 119 -0.11 2.75 7.04
C ALA A 119 0.01 3.39 5.64
N VAL A 120 -0.71 2.87 4.64
CA VAL A 120 -0.67 3.45 3.28
C VAL A 120 -1.39 4.79 3.23
N LEU A 121 -2.51 4.97 3.93
CA LEU A 121 -3.21 6.24 4.01
C LEU A 121 -2.41 7.30 4.78
N ASP A 122 -1.80 6.93 5.92
CA ASP A 122 -0.90 7.81 6.67
C ASP A 122 0.34 8.20 5.85
N THR A 123 0.80 7.33 4.97
CA THR A 123 1.90 7.62 4.04
C THR A 123 1.47 8.64 2.98
N LEU A 124 0.29 8.47 2.37
CA LEU A 124 -0.23 9.42 1.38
C LEU A 124 -0.50 10.78 2.00
N LYS A 125 -1.02 10.84 3.22
CA LYS A 125 -1.30 12.10 3.93
C LYS A 125 -0.06 12.97 4.14
N LYS A 126 1.12 12.36 4.17
CA LYS A 126 2.41 13.08 4.26
C LYS A 126 2.93 13.57 2.91
N GLN A 127 2.41 13.04 1.81
CA GLN A 127 2.89 13.32 0.45
C GLN A 127 2.04 14.34 -0.30
N VAL A 128 0.77 14.52 0.10
CA VAL A 128 -0.16 15.43 -0.55
C VAL A 128 -0.71 16.43 0.44
N SER A 129 -1.02 17.63 -0.04
CA SER A 129 -1.69 18.67 0.75
C SER A 129 -3.20 18.70 0.55
N GLY A 130 -3.68 18.00 -0.48
CA GLY A 130 -5.09 17.88 -0.81
C GLY A 130 -5.79 16.76 -0.04
N ARG A 131 -6.97 16.38 -0.53
CA ARG A 131 -7.84 15.36 0.06
C ARG A 131 -7.38 13.96 -0.34
N ILE A 132 -7.81 12.96 0.41
CA ILE A 132 -7.53 11.55 0.15
C ILE A 132 -8.84 10.81 -0.09
N GLY A 133 -8.93 10.13 -1.25
CA GLY A 133 -9.98 9.17 -1.55
C GLY A 133 -9.46 7.74 -1.53
N VAL A 134 -10.24 6.80 -1.02
CA VAL A 134 -9.88 5.37 -0.99
C VAL A 134 -11.03 4.49 -1.44
N ALA A 135 -10.74 3.52 -2.34
CA ALA A 135 -11.61 2.38 -2.59
C ALA A 135 -11.10 1.16 -1.82
N VAL A 136 -11.95 0.61 -0.96
CA VAL A 136 -11.60 -0.48 -0.05
C VAL A 136 -12.65 -1.59 -0.10
N GLY A 137 -12.18 -2.84 -0.14
CA GLY A 137 -13.00 -4.03 -0.05
C GLY A 137 -12.35 -5.08 0.85
N ALA A 138 -13.06 -6.16 1.11
CA ALA A 138 -12.55 -7.31 1.85
C ALA A 138 -12.85 -8.61 1.10
N GLY A 139 -11.97 -9.61 1.26
CA GLY A 139 -12.16 -10.91 0.67
C GLY A 139 -13.14 -11.76 1.48
N GLY A 140 -13.97 -12.56 0.76
CA GLY A 140 -14.75 -13.65 1.32
C GLY A 140 -13.88 -14.86 1.65
N ASP A 141 -14.41 -15.81 2.44
CA ASP A 141 -13.73 -17.01 2.92
C ASP A 141 -12.41 -16.67 3.64
N ARG A 142 -12.43 -15.57 4.39
CA ARG A 142 -11.29 -15.04 5.15
C ARG A 142 -11.78 -14.53 6.51
N ASP A 143 -10.84 -14.08 7.32
CA ASP A 143 -11.12 -13.48 8.63
C ASP A 143 -12.14 -12.33 8.50
N GLU A 144 -13.36 -12.55 9.01
CA GLU A 144 -14.46 -11.59 8.97
C GLU A 144 -14.25 -10.45 9.97
N SER A 145 -13.58 -10.73 11.09
CA SER A 145 -13.40 -9.76 12.19
C SER A 145 -12.62 -8.51 11.75
N LYS A 146 -11.81 -8.60 10.71
CA LYS A 146 -11.05 -7.48 10.16
C LYS A 146 -11.90 -6.51 9.31
N ARG A 147 -13.06 -6.95 8.78
CA ARG A 147 -13.87 -6.17 7.84
C ARG A 147 -14.30 -4.81 8.38
N PRO A 148 -14.97 -4.73 9.54
CA PRO A 148 -15.34 -3.42 10.10
C PRO A 148 -14.11 -2.60 10.49
N ILE A 149 -13.03 -3.24 10.95
CA ILE A 149 -11.80 -2.53 11.31
C ILE A 149 -11.16 -1.91 10.07
N MET A 150 -11.16 -2.59 8.92
CA MET A 150 -10.66 -2.01 7.66
C MET A 150 -11.47 -0.79 7.23
N GLY A 151 -12.79 -0.84 7.34
CA GLY A 151 -13.67 0.31 7.08
C GLY A 151 -13.36 1.48 8.01
N ALA A 152 -13.22 1.22 9.32
CA ALA A 152 -12.89 2.23 10.32
C ALA A 152 -11.52 2.89 10.06
N GLU A 153 -10.49 2.11 9.74
CA GLU A 153 -9.15 2.62 9.43
C GLU A 153 -9.15 3.49 8.16
N ALA A 154 -9.95 3.11 7.16
CA ALA A 154 -10.13 3.90 5.95
C ALA A 154 -10.83 5.24 6.25
N ALA A 155 -11.97 5.19 6.93
CA ALA A 155 -12.82 6.36 7.16
C ALA A 155 -12.21 7.39 8.12
N SER A 156 -11.41 6.94 9.09
CA SER A 156 -10.72 7.86 10.01
C SER A 156 -9.55 8.63 9.37
N ARG A 157 -9.15 8.30 8.13
CA ARG A 157 -7.98 8.86 7.46
C ARG A 157 -8.25 9.48 6.10
N ALA A 158 -9.35 9.10 5.45
CA ALA A 158 -9.70 9.56 4.11
C ALA A 158 -10.88 10.54 4.14
N ASP A 159 -10.95 11.40 3.12
CA ASP A 159 -12.03 12.34 2.90
C ASP A 159 -13.17 11.71 2.08
N LEU A 160 -12.85 10.69 1.26
CA LEU A 160 -13.81 9.84 0.57
C LEU A 160 -13.46 8.37 0.78
N VAL A 161 -14.44 7.57 1.19
CA VAL A 161 -14.34 6.10 1.24
C VAL A 161 -15.38 5.49 0.32
N ILE A 162 -14.94 4.69 -0.63
CA ILE A 162 -15.81 3.87 -1.47
C ILE A 162 -15.65 2.41 -1.05
N VAL A 163 -16.68 1.85 -0.44
CA VAL A 163 -16.73 0.43 -0.09
C VAL A 163 -17.14 -0.36 -1.32
N THR A 164 -16.32 -1.34 -1.74
CA THR A 164 -16.50 -2.08 -2.99
C THR A 164 -16.15 -3.57 -2.83
N ASP A 165 -16.43 -4.37 -3.85
CA ASP A 165 -16.07 -5.80 -3.86
C ASP A 165 -14.56 -5.99 -4.08
N ASP A 166 -14.00 -6.97 -3.39
CA ASP A 166 -12.64 -7.50 -3.61
C ASP A 166 -12.74 -8.87 -4.31
N ASN A 167 -12.54 -9.96 -3.61
CA ASN A 167 -12.78 -11.33 -4.02
C ASN A 167 -13.89 -11.93 -3.14
N PRO A 168 -15.17 -11.84 -3.52
CA PRO A 168 -16.25 -12.38 -2.68
C PRO A 168 -16.15 -13.89 -2.44
N ARG A 169 -15.58 -14.63 -3.39
CA ARG A 169 -15.50 -16.11 -3.36
C ARG A 169 -16.88 -16.72 -3.20
N SER A 170 -17.09 -17.57 -2.17
CA SER A 170 -18.37 -18.24 -1.94
C SER A 170 -19.37 -17.39 -1.14
N GLU A 171 -18.94 -16.26 -0.56
CA GLU A 171 -19.81 -15.41 0.27
C GLU A 171 -20.63 -14.43 -0.57
N ASP A 172 -21.77 -14.00 -0.03
CA ASP A 172 -22.54 -12.90 -0.59
C ASP A 172 -21.74 -11.58 -0.49
N PRO A 173 -21.41 -10.93 -1.63
CA PRO A 173 -20.62 -9.71 -1.63
C PRO A 173 -21.29 -8.55 -0.88
N ALA A 174 -22.64 -8.49 -0.86
CA ALA A 174 -23.34 -7.45 -0.13
C ALA A 174 -23.13 -7.57 1.39
N THR A 175 -23.08 -8.81 1.92
CA THR A 175 -22.78 -9.05 3.34
C THR A 175 -21.37 -8.61 3.70
N ILE A 176 -20.39 -8.86 2.83
CA ILE A 176 -19.01 -8.41 3.04
C ILE A 176 -18.92 -6.89 3.06
N ARG A 177 -19.55 -6.22 2.08
CA ARG A 177 -19.57 -4.76 2.01
C ARG A 177 -20.26 -4.14 3.22
N ALA A 178 -21.40 -4.70 3.66
CA ALA A 178 -22.13 -4.22 4.82
C ALA A 178 -21.25 -4.19 6.08
N ALA A 179 -20.43 -5.22 6.32
CA ALA A 179 -19.52 -5.27 7.46
C ALA A 179 -18.40 -4.22 7.37
N VAL A 180 -17.84 -3.95 6.18
CA VAL A 180 -16.85 -2.88 5.97
C VAL A 180 -17.51 -1.51 6.15
N LEU A 181 -18.71 -1.33 5.60
CA LEU A 181 -19.48 -0.09 5.66
C LEU A 181 -19.86 0.27 7.11
N GLU A 182 -20.28 -0.71 7.90
CA GLU A 182 -20.57 -0.53 9.33
C GLU A 182 -19.37 0.11 10.06
N GLY A 183 -18.19 -0.45 9.87
CA GLY A 183 -16.97 0.10 10.46
C GLY A 183 -16.63 1.50 9.95
N ALA A 184 -16.78 1.73 8.64
CA ALA A 184 -16.54 3.04 8.05
C ALA A 184 -17.48 4.11 8.63
N VAL A 185 -18.78 3.85 8.66
CA VAL A 185 -19.78 4.78 9.19
C VAL A 185 -19.55 5.07 10.69
N SER A 186 -19.17 4.04 11.47
CA SER A 186 -18.97 4.22 12.91
C SER A 186 -17.75 5.08 13.27
N ALA A 187 -16.74 5.13 12.40
CA ALA A 187 -15.47 5.83 12.64
C ALA A 187 -15.29 7.13 11.84
N ALA A 188 -16.18 7.40 10.89
CA ALA A 188 -16.05 8.54 9.99
C ALA A 188 -16.21 9.88 10.72
N PRO A 189 -15.26 10.82 10.54
CA PRO A 189 -15.52 12.23 10.81
C PRO A 189 -16.72 12.75 10.01
N PRO A 190 -17.43 13.79 10.49
CA PRO A 190 -18.59 14.34 9.77
C PRO A 190 -18.26 14.87 8.35
N SER A 191 -16.98 15.16 8.07
CA SER A 191 -16.51 15.62 6.77
C SER A 191 -16.20 14.49 5.78
N THR A 192 -16.13 13.25 6.25
CA THR A 192 -15.79 12.11 5.39
C THR A 192 -17.02 11.64 4.62
N GLU A 193 -16.91 11.62 3.30
CA GLU A 193 -17.93 11.06 2.43
C GLU A 193 -17.78 9.54 2.34
N ILE A 194 -18.89 8.80 2.49
CA ILE A 194 -18.90 7.34 2.37
C ILE A 194 -19.87 6.94 1.27
N ARG A 195 -19.41 6.09 0.36
CA ARG A 195 -20.22 5.48 -0.72
C ARG A 195 -20.09 3.96 -0.66
N GLU A 196 -21.17 3.27 -1.06
CA GLU A 196 -21.13 1.85 -1.36
C GLU A 196 -21.33 1.64 -2.86
N ILE A 197 -20.36 1.02 -3.52
CA ILE A 197 -20.39 0.72 -4.96
C ILE A 197 -19.83 -0.69 -5.15
N GLY A 198 -20.72 -1.69 -5.34
CA GLY A 198 -20.31 -3.10 -5.44
C GLY A 198 -19.38 -3.37 -6.62
N ASP A 199 -19.72 -2.84 -7.81
CA ASP A 199 -18.82 -2.96 -8.97
C ASP A 199 -17.51 -2.20 -8.74
N ARG A 200 -16.41 -2.95 -8.64
CA ARG A 200 -15.09 -2.38 -8.34
C ARG A 200 -14.56 -1.48 -9.45
N ARG A 201 -14.90 -1.75 -10.72
CA ARG A 201 -14.54 -0.88 -11.85
C ARG A 201 -15.22 0.47 -11.72
N GLU A 202 -16.53 0.44 -11.44
CA GLU A 202 -17.30 1.65 -11.21
C GLU A 202 -16.79 2.42 -9.99
N ALA A 203 -16.44 1.72 -8.90
CA ALA A 203 -15.85 2.31 -7.72
C ALA A 203 -14.54 3.05 -8.05
N ILE A 204 -13.65 2.43 -8.83
CA ILE A 204 -12.39 3.05 -9.27
C ILE A 204 -12.68 4.26 -10.18
N SER A 205 -13.63 4.15 -11.11
CA SER A 205 -14.02 5.25 -12.00
C SER A 205 -14.54 6.45 -11.21
N GLN A 206 -15.42 6.24 -10.25
CA GLN A 206 -15.93 7.32 -9.40
C GLN A 206 -14.88 7.89 -8.44
N LEU A 207 -13.95 7.07 -7.98
CA LEU A 207 -12.83 7.53 -7.17
C LEU A 207 -11.93 8.49 -7.94
N VAL A 208 -11.59 8.16 -9.19
CA VAL A 208 -10.79 9.01 -10.09
C VAL A 208 -11.53 10.29 -10.45
N ALA A 209 -12.82 10.19 -10.79
CA ALA A 209 -13.64 11.34 -11.14
C ALA A 209 -13.85 12.34 -9.98
N TRP A 210 -13.74 11.89 -8.73
CA TRP A 210 -13.83 12.73 -7.53
C TRP A 210 -12.56 13.58 -7.30
N ALA A 211 -11.39 13.11 -7.75
CA ALA A 211 -10.12 13.74 -7.47
C ALA A 211 -9.98 15.11 -8.16
N GLN A 212 -9.29 16.01 -7.49
CA GLN A 212 -8.94 17.34 -8.00
C GLN A 212 -7.42 17.52 -7.92
N PRO A 213 -6.84 18.53 -8.59
CA PRO A 213 -5.42 18.82 -8.52
C PRO A 213 -4.93 18.91 -7.07
N GLY A 214 -3.85 18.19 -6.75
CA GLY A 214 -3.26 18.12 -5.42
C GLY A 214 -3.84 17.04 -4.48
N ASP A 215 -4.94 16.36 -4.87
CA ASP A 215 -5.51 15.24 -4.12
C ASP A 215 -4.69 13.94 -4.28
N ALA A 216 -5.04 12.92 -3.51
CA ALA A 216 -4.60 11.56 -3.72
C ALA A 216 -5.79 10.59 -3.75
N VAL A 217 -5.73 9.60 -4.64
CA VAL A 217 -6.67 8.48 -4.68
C VAL A 217 -5.91 7.17 -4.60
N ILE A 218 -6.46 6.23 -3.84
CA ILE A 218 -5.84 4.90 -3.70
C ILE A 218 -6.88 3.79 -3.77
N VAL A 219 -6.55 2.73 -4.50
CA VAL A 219 -7.28 1.47 -4.49
C VAL A 219 -6.50 0.44 -3.69
N VAL A 220 -7.12 -0.17 -2.69
CA VAL A 220 -6.46 -1.12 -1.80
C VAL A 220 -7.10 -2.51 -1.87
N GLY A 221 -6.30 -3.53 -1.53
CA GLY A 221 -6.73 -4.93 -1.40
C GLY A 221 -6.04 -5.88 -2.37
N LYS A 222 -6.16 -5.65 -3.68
CA LYS A 222 -5.68 -6.57 -4.73
C LYS A 222 -4.23 -6.32 -5.15
N GLY A 223 -3.80 -5.06 -5.18
CA GLY A 223 -2.42 -4.72 -5.59
C GLY A 223 -2.04 -5.28 -6.95
N HIS A 224 -1.21 -6.32 -6.98
CA HIS A 224 -0.74 -6.98 -8.21
C HIS A 224 -1.63 -8.14 -8.70
N GLU A 225 -2.70 -8.46 -7.99
CA GLU A 225 -3.62 -9.54 -8.39
C GLU A 225 -4.32 -9.18 -9.71
N VAL A 226 -4.37 -10.14 -10.63
CA VAL A 226 -4.98 -9.98 -11.97
C VAL A 226 -6.30 -10.75 -12.10
N GLY A 227 -7.00 -10.99 -11.00
CA GLY A 227 -8.26 -11.71 -10.99
C GLY A 227 -9.21 -11.25 -9.92
N GLN A 228 -10.53 -11.40 -10.17
CA GLN A 228 -11.59 -11.29 -9.19
C GLN A 228 -12.32 -12.62 -9.11
N ILE A 229 -12.36 -13.21 -7.91
CA ILE A 229 -12.98 -14.53 -7.67
C ILE A 229 -14.40 -14.33 -7.17
N ILE A 230 -15.37 -14.80 -7.95
CA ILE A 230 -16.81 -14.75 -7.64
C ILE A 230 -17.36 -16.19 -7.77
N GLY A 231 -17.79 -16.79 -6.67
CA GLY A 231 -18.07 -18.21 -6.63
C GLY A 231 -16.83 -19.01 -7.03
N ASP A 232 -17.02 -19.94 -7.97
CA ASP A 232 -15.96 -20.80 -8.52
C ASP A 232 -15.29 -20.20 -9.77
N THR A 233 -15.64 -18.97 -10.14
CA THR A 233 -15.15 -18.33 -11.37
C THR A 233 -14.16 -17.22 -11.04
N THR A 234 -13.02 -17.22 -11.75
CA THR A 234 -12.06 -16.10 -11.71
C THR A 234 -12.24 -15.26 -12.97
N HIS A 235 -12.65 -14.03 -12.80
CA HIS A 235 -12.73 -13.03 -13.86
C HIS A 235 -11.42 -12.25 -13.92
N HIS A 236 -10.98 -11.88 -15.14
CA HIS A 236 -9.85 -10.96 -15.27
C HIS A 236 -10.19 -9.60 -14.67
N PHE A 237 -9.37 -9.15 -13.72
CA PHE A 237 -9.51 -7.86 -13.09
C PHE A 237 -8.17 -7.41 -12.48
N ASP A 238 -7.64 -6.30 -12.93
CA ASP A 238 -6.40 -5.71 -12.44
C ASP A 238 -6.65 -4.24 -12.07
N ASP A 239 -6.48 -3.90 -10.80
CA ASP A 239 -6.70 -2.53 -10.30
C ASP A 239 -5.89 -1.48 -11.07
N ARG A 240 -4.70 -1.85 -11.56
CA ARG A 240 -3.81 -0.95 -12.31
C ARG A 240 -4.36 -0.66 -13.70
N GLU A 241 -4.91 -1.67 -14.38
CA GLU A 241 -5.56 -1.52 -15.68
C GLU A 241 -6.83 -0.66 -15.54
N GLU A 242 -7.64 -0.93 -14.52
CA GLU A 242 -8.87 -0.19 -14.28
C GLU A 242 -8.58 1.27 -13.88
N MET A 243 -7.53 1.52 -13.10
CA MET A 243 -7.08 2.86 -12.74
C MET A 243 -6.63 3.63 -14.00
N ARG A 244 -5.82 3.02 -14.89
CA ARG A 244 -5.41 3.65 -16.16
C ARG A 244 -6.62 3.96 -17.05
N ARG A 245 -7.56 3.02 -17.15
CA ARG A 245 -8.82 3.22 -17.91
C ARG A 245 -9.64 4.37 -17.35
N ALA A 246 -9.78 4.47 -16.03
CA ALA A 246 -10.51 5.55 -15.38
C ALA A 246 -9.84 6.92 -15.63
N LEU A 247 -8.51 6.99 -15.54
CA LEU A 247 -7.74 8.20 -15.85
C LEU A 247 -7.95 8.63 -17.30
N GLN A 248 -7.88 7.71 -18.25
CA GLN A 248 -8.14 8.00 -19.69
C GLN A 248 -9.57 8.50 -19.92
N ALA A 249 -10.56 7.91 -19.27
CA ALA A 249 -11.95 8.33 -19.37
C ALA A 249 -12.19 9.75 -18.83
N CYS A 250 -11.39 10.20 -17.85
CA CYS A 250 -11.39 11.56 -17.32
C CYS A 250 -10.53 12.55 -18.14
N GLY A 251 -9.98 12.13 -19.28
CA GLY A 251 -9.16 12.98 -20.15
C GLY A 251 -7.68 13.04 -19.75
N HIS A 252 -7.25 12.19 -18.83
CA HIS A 252 -5.85 12.01 -18.45
C HIS A 252 -5.30 10.79 -19.20
N GLY A 253 -4.60 10.98 -20.27
CA GLY A 253 -3.96 9.94 -21.06
C GLY A 253 -2.89 10.58 -21.92
N ARG A 254 -1.65 10.13 -21.86
CA ARG A 254 -0.68 10.42 -22.92
C ARG A 254 -1.09 9.53 -24.10
N GLU A 255 -1.42 10.13 -25.24
CA GLU A 255 -1.38 9.40 -26.50
C GLU A 255 0.08 8.92 -26.68
N GLU A 256 0.25 7.58 -26.75
CA GLU A 256 1.54 6.98 -27.13
C GLU A 256 1.81 7.22 -28.61
#